data_0392a51408ef498474a9afde93f6376b
#
_entry.id   0392a51408ef498474a9afde93f6376b
#
_cell.length_a   1.000
_cell.length_b   1.000
_cell.length_c   1.000
_cell.angle_alpha   90.00
_cell.angle_beta   90.00
_cell.angle_gamma   90.00
#
_symmetry.space_group_name_H-M   'P 1'
#
loop_
_entity.id
_entity.type
_entity.pdbx_description
1 polymer ?
#
loop_
_entity_poly.entity_id
_entity_poly.type
_entity_poly.pdbx_seq_one_letter_code
_entity_poly.pdbx_strand_id
1 'polypeptide(L)'
;MPSLPFVLPHWLYWGTLVVFPLIAMYFVQRQLRRGVPRGPSLFIAYIFWLCSGFMGLHRIYLRNNWGFVFIPLFLLILYTTDVIRDRREDVSRTRAAVGTALSELEHAKIPPGVTATPQLQERLAKAEAAAPKAKLDFEAAQADLTRWYGYSRWLAILMAVMLVGDALLLPGLVRKQSIREAEQRANAAPEMVAPEVAAIGTLEDPTLRIHTRFTDAIEWVNIRAGEYVAYWAVISVFGYYYEVIARFAFNSPTNWLHESMFLMYGMQYMVAGAYAYQSDQHVRVDVFYVKFSMRGKAIADIITSVFFFIFVLTMLFTSWRFAMDSVNPGGVGEVSFTEWGVQYWPVKLMMPIGAALLLLQGISKLIKDVVILTRGRA
;
A
#
# COMPACT_ATOMS: atom_id res chain seq x y z
N MET A 1 1.26 -28.03 -2.74
CA MET A 1 0.99 -27.14 -3.89
C MET A 1 2.34 -26.59 -4.33
N PRO A 2 2.65 -26.45 -5.62
CA PRO A 2 3.90 -25.85 -6.02
C PRO A 2 3.95 -24.43 -5.48
N SER A 3 4.91 -24.16 -4.61
CA SER A 3 5.30 -22.79 -4.28
C SER A 3 5.78 -22.17 -5.59
N LEU A 4 5.22 -21.02 -5.96
CA LEU A 4 5.81 -20.22 -7.03
C LEU A 4 6.97 -19.44 -6.36
N PRO A 5 8.23 -19.91 -6.47
CA PRO A 5 9.37 -19.21 -5.90
C PRO A 5 9.74 -18.04 -6.84
N PHE A 6 8.79 -17.13 -7.05
CA PHE A 6 9.09 -15.91 -7.78
C PHE A 6 9.69 -14.89 -6.80
N VAL A 7 10.97 -14.63 -6.98
CA VAL A 7 11.66 -13.52 -6.31
C VAL A 7 11.80 -12.39 -7.31
N LEU A 8 11.32 -11.20 -6.94
CA LEU A 8 11.39 -10.03 -7.82
C LEU A 8 12.86 -9.63 -8.06
N PRO A 9 13.36 -9.63 -9.31
CA PRO A 9 14.72 -9.19 -9.60
C PRO A 9 14.91 -7.71 -9.21
N HIS A 10 16.02 -7.38 -8.58
CA HIS A 10 16.31 -6.02 -8.11
C HIS A 10 16.25 -4.97 -9.24
N TRP A 11 16.77 -5.31 -10.44
CA TRP A 11 16.72 -4.40 -11.59
C TRP A 11 15.28 -4.09 -12.03
N LEU A 12 14.36 -5.07 -11.90
CA LEU A 12 12.96 -4.87 -12.24
C LEU A 12 12.27 -3.98 -11.20
N TYR A 13 12.58 -4.18 -9.91
CA TYR A 13 12.10 -3.31 -8.84
C TYR A 13 12.52 -1.85 -9.06
N TRP A 14 13.82 -1.59 -9.17
CA TRP A 14 14.32 -0.24 -9.38
C TRP A 14 13.86 0.35 -10.71
N GLY A 15 13.86 -0.45 -11.77
CA GLY A 15 13.35 -0.06 -13.08
C GLY A 15 11.89 0.34 -13.06
N THR A 16 11.04 -0.39 -12.34
CA THR A 16 9.61 -0.07 -12.20
C THR A 16 9.41 1.24 -11.46
N LEU A 17 10.14 1.49 -10.37
CA LEU A 17 10.06 2.75 -9.62
C LEU A 17 10.48 3.97 -10.47
N VAL A 18 11.37 3.79 -11.44
CA VAL A 18 11.80 4.88 -12.34
C VAL A 18 10.87 5.02 -13.54
N VAL A 19 10.58 3.94 -14.25
CA VAL A 19 9.90 3.97 -15.53
C VAL A 19 8.40 4.20 -15.40
N PHE A 20 7.75 3.55 -14.43
CA PHE A 20 6.29 3.65 -14.29
C PHE A 20 5.80 5.09 -14.02
N PRO A 21 6.37 5.87 -13.07
CA PRO A 21 5.97 7.26 -12.87
C PRO A 21 6.15 8.12 -14.11
N LEU A 22 7.25 7.96 -14.85
CA LEU A 22 7.50 8.74 -16.08
C LEU A 22 6.45 8.47 -17.14
N ILE A 23 6.09 7.20 -17.35
CA ILE A 23 5.02 6.79 -18.26
C ILE A 23 3.68 7.36 -17.79
N ALA A 24 3.36 7.24 -16.51
CA ALA A 24 2.12 7.73 -15.93
C ALA A 24 1.99 9.25 -16.07
N MET A 25 3.04 10.00 -15.73
CA MET A 25 3.10 11.46 -15.91
C MET A 25 2.89 11.87 -17.38
N TYR A 26 3.54 11.17 -18.33
CA TYR A 26 3.37 11.42 -19.75
C TYR A 26 1.90 11.24 -20.18
N PHE A 27 1.26 10.13 -19.79
CA PHE A 27 -0.14 9.88 -20.17
C PHE A 27 -1.09 10.87 -19.53
N VAL A 28 -0.90 11.20 -18.25
CA VAL A 28 -1.73 12.20 -17.54
C VAL A 28 -1.59 13.58 -18.18
N GLN A 29 -0.38 14.03 -18.47
CA GLN A 29 -0.17 15.32 -19.16
C GLN A 29 -0.80 15.33 -20.55
N ARG A 30 -0.69 14.23 -21.29
CA ARG A 30 -1.35 14.09 -22.61
C ARG A 30 -2.87 14.15 -22.48
N GLN A 31 -3.44 13.52 -21.44
CA GLN A 31 -4.88 13.55 -21.18
C GLN A 31 -5.36 14.96 -20.77
N LEU A 32 -4.63 15.65 -19.90
CA LEU A 32 -4.93 17.02 -19.50
C LEU A 32 -4.93 17.99 -20.69
N ARG A 33 -3.98 17.86 -21.62
CA ARG A 33 -3.94 18.65 -22.85
C ARG A 33 -5.16 18.39 -23.78
N ARG A 34 -5.76 17.21 -23.70
CA ARG A 34 -6.96 16.85 -24.49
C ARG A 34 -8.27 17.28 -23.85
N GLY A 35 -8.22 17.84 -22.65
CA GLY A 35 -9.37 18.17 -21.80
C GLY A 35 -9.82 16.99 -20.94
N VAL A 36 -10.33 17.30 -19.75
CA VAL A 36 -10.85 16.29 -18.81
C VAL A 36 -12.17 15.76 -19.37
N PRO A 37 -12.32 14.43 -19.53
CA PRO A 37 -13.59 13.85 -19.96
C PRO A 37 -14.71 14.23 -18.97
N ARG A 38 -15.80 14.81 -19.47
CA ARG A 38 -16.98 15.11 -18.66
C ARG A 38 -17.82 13.83 -18.52
N GLY A 39 -17.58 13.04 -17.46
CA GLY A 39 -18.33 11.81 -17.17
C GLY A 39 -17.43 10.68 -16.66
N PRO A 40 -18.02 9.53 -16.32
CA PRO A 40 -17.26 8.37 -15.83
C PRO A 40 -16.30 7.85 -16.90
N SER A 41 -15.04 7.68 -16.52
CA SER A 41 -13.98 7.19 -17.39
C SER A 41 -13.97 5.66 -17.39
N LEU A 42 -13.94 5.05 -18.57
CA LEU A 42 -13.79 3.60 -18.72
C LEU A 42 -12.45 3.10 -18.13
N PHE A 43 -11.40 3.89 -18.29
CA PHE A 43 -10.08 3.57 -17.73
C PHE A 43 -10.11 3.51 -16.20
N ILE A 44 -10.71 4.51 -15.55
CA ILE A 44 -10.88 4.54 -14.09
C ILE A 44 -11.77 3.37 -13.62
N ALA A 45 -12.83 3.06 -14.36
CA ALA A 45 -13.70 1.94 -14.06
C ALA A 45 -12.93 0.60 -14.08
N TYR A 46 -12.04 0.39 -15.06
CA TYR A 46 -11.19 -0.80 -15.10
C TYR A 46 -10.11 -0.82 -14.00
N ILE A 47 -9.58 0.33 -13.61
CA ILE A 47 -8.68 0.40 -12.45
C ILE A 47 -9.42 -0.03 -11.17
N PHE A 48 -10.62 0.49 -10.92
CA PHE A 48 -11.43 0.05 -9.79
C PHE A 48 -11.81 -1.42 -9.87
N TRP A 49 -12.10 -1.92 -11.07
CA TRP A 49 -12.37 -3.34 -11.27
C TRP A 49 -11.15 -4.20 -10.93
N LEU A 50 -9.97 -3.81 -11.39
CA LEU A 50 -8.73 -4.56 -11.15
C LEU A 50 -8.27 -4.47 -9.69
N CYS A 51 -8.29 -3.28 -9.08
CA CYS A 51 -7.76 -3.06 -7.73
C CYS A 51 -8.75 -3.46 -6.63
N SER A 52 -10.04 -3.32 -6.86
CA SER A 52 -11.07 -3.45 -5.82
C SER A 52 -12.38 -4.07 -6.35
N GLY A 53 -12.29 -4.79 -7.45
CA GLY A 53 -13.43 -5.45 -8.07
C GLY A 53 -14.13 -6.42 -7.12
N PHE A 54 -13.39 -7.13 -6.28
CA PHE A 54 -13.91 -8.05 -5.25
C PHE A 54 -14.79 -7.36 -4.18
N MET A 55 -14.68 -6.04 -4.01
CA MET A 55 -15.57 -5.21 -3.19
C MET A 55 -16.67 -4.53 -4.02
N GLY A 56 -16.67 -4.69 -5.34
CA GLY A 56 -17.64 -4.06 -6.23
C GLY A 56 -17.47 -2.56 -6.41
N LEU A 57 -16.31 -1.96 -6.03
CA LEU A 57 -16.10 -0.50 -6.08
C LEU A 57 -16.20 0.07 -7.50
N HIS A 58 -15.86 -0.71 -8.53
CA HIS A 58 -16.06 -0.32 -9.93
C HIS A 58 -17.52 -0.07 -10.29
N ARG A 59 -18.47 -0.80 -9.68
CA ARG A 59 -19.91 -0.56 -9.86
C ARG A 59 -20.39 0.63 -9.02
N ILE A 60 -19.86 0.78 -7.80
CA ILE A 60 -20.18 1.92 -6.93
C ILE A 60 -19.68 3.23 -7.57
N TYR A 61 -18.49 3.23 -8.19
CA TYR A 61 -18.00 4.35 -9.00
C TYR A 61 -18.97 4.75 -10.11
N LEU A 62 -19.66 3.77 -10.71
CA LEU A 62 -20.69 3.98 -11.73
C LEU A 62 -22.09 4.20 -11.12
N ARG A 63 -22.20 4.53 -9.83
CA ARG A 63 -23.46 4.73 -9.09
C ARG A 63 -24.43 3.57 -9.24
N ASN A 64 -23.91 2.34 -9.28
CA ASN A 64 -24.68 1.12 -9.43
C ASN A 64 -24.65 0.30 -8.13
N ASN A 65 -25.77 0.22 -7.45
CA ASN A 65 -25.91 -0.44 -6.14
C ASN A 65 -25.65 -1.96 -6.19
N TRP A 66 -25.67 -2.59 -7.37
CA TRP A 66 -25.27 -4.00 -7.51
C TRP A 66 -23.81 -4.26 -7.11
N GLY A 67 -23.00 -3.22 -6.94
CA GLY A 67 -21.66 -3.34 -6.37
C GLY A 67 -21.64 -3.91 -4.94
N PHE A 68 -22.66 -3.64 -4.15
CA PHE A 68 -22.76 -4.16 -2.79
C PHE A 68 -22.90 -5.67 -2.68
N VAL A 69 -23.29 -6.38 -3.75
CA VAL A 69 -23.38 -7.85 -3.76
C VAL A 69 -22.01 -8.53 -3.62
N PHE A 70 -20.93 -7.85 -4.00
CA PHE A 70 -19.57 -8.38 -3.87
C PHE A 70 -19.09 -8.43 -2.42
N ILE A 71 -19.56 -7.51 -1.56
CA ILE A 71 -19.10 -7.40 -0.16
C ILE A 71 -19.41 -8.65 0.66
N PRO A 72 -20.66 -9.15 0.74
CA PRO A 72 -20.95 -10.36 1.50
C PRO A 72 -20.23 -11.59 0.96
N LEU A 73 -20.06 -11.69 -0.36
CA LEU A 73 -19.30 -12.78 -0.95
C LEU A 73 -17.83 -12.73 -0.56
N PHE A 74 -17.24 -11.54 -0.54
CA PHE A 74 -15.86 -11.33 -0.07
C PHE A 74 -15.70 -11.67 1.41
N LEU A 75 -16.63 -11.22 2.27
CA LEU A 75 -16.62 -11.55 3.69
C LEU A 75 -16.74 -13.06 3.94
N LEU A 76 -17.54 -13.74 3.11
CA LEU A 76 -17.68 -15.20 3.20
C LEU A 76 -16.38 -15.92 2.80
N ILE A 77 -15.65 -15.40 1.81
CA ILE A 77 -14.32 -15.92 1.44
C ILE A 77 -13.34 -15.72 2.62
N LEU A 78 -13.33 -14.55 3.26
CA LEU A 78 -12.48 -14.29 4.42
C LEU A 78 -12.84 -15.24 5.58
N TYR A 79 -14.11 -15.44 5.85
CA TYR A 79 -14.57 -16.38 6.88
C TYR A 79 -14.10 -17.81 6.60
N THR A 80 -14.26 -18.31 5.36
CA THR A 80 -13.77 -19.65 5.02
C THR A 80 -12.26 -19.77 5.15
N THR A 81 -11.51 -18.69 4.87
CA THR A 81 -10.05 -18.65 5.01
C THR A 81 -9.65 -18.76 6.50
N ASP A 82 -10.37 -18.09 7.38
CA ASP A 82 -10.12 -18.15 8.83
C ASP A 82 -10.40 -19.55 9.36
N VAL A 83 -11.54 -20.13 9.00
CA VAL A 83 -11.87 -21.52 9.37
C VAL A 83 -10.82 -22.52 8.84
N ILE A 84 -10.34 -22.37 7.61
CA ILE A 84 -9.30 -23.23 7.04
C ILE A 84 -8.00 -23.13 7.87
N ARG A 85 -7.66 -21.95 8.37
CA ARG A 85 -6.49 -21.77 9.24
C ARG A 85 -6.61 -22.61 10.51
N ASP A 86 -7.77 -22.54 11.17
CA ASP A 86 -8.02 -23.30 12.41
C ASP A 86 -8.02 -24.82 12.15
N ARG A 87 -8.63 -25.25 11.05
CA ARG A 87 -8.62 -26.68 10.65
C ARG A 87 -7.25 -27.21 10.29
N ARG A 88 -6.34 -26.37 9.77
CA ARG A 88 -4.93 -26.73 9.57
C ARG A 88 -4.21 -26.99 10.89
N GLU A 89 -4.50 -26.19 11.90
CA GLU A 89 -3.94 -26.39 13.23
C GLU A 89 -4.45 -27.71 13.86
N ASP A 90 -5.75 -28.01 13.70
CA ASP A 90 -6.33 -29.29 14.15
C ASP A 90 -5.67 -30.49 13.46
N VAL A 91 -5.45 -30.43 12.14
CA VAL A 91 -4.72 -31.48 11.39
C VAL A 91 -3.27 -31.61 11.88
N SER A 92 -2.59 -30.50 12.18
CA SER A 92 -1.24 -30.55 12.73
C SER A 92 -1.20 -31.20 14.12
N ARG A 93 -2.15 -30.84 14.99
CA ARG A 93 -2.30 -31.38 16.34
C ARG A 93 -2.61 -32.88 16.32
N THR A 94 -3.58 -33.31 15.52
CA THR A 94 -3.94 -34.71 15.37
C THR A 94 -2.84 -35.54 14.75
N ARG A 95 -2.08 -34.98 13.78
CA ARG A 95 -0.90 -35.62 13.21
C ARG A 95 0.19 -35.87 14.26
N ALA A 96 0.45 -34.90 15.12
CA ALA A 96 1.39 -35.04 16.24
C ALA A 96 0.92 -36.14 17.21
N ALA A 97 -0.40 -36.18 17.54
CA ALA A 97 -0.99 -37.22 18.38
C ALA A 97 -0.83 -38.63 17.80
N VAL A 98 -0.97 -38.78 16.47
CA VAL A 98 -0.68 -40.04 15.77
C VAL A 98 0.79 -40.45 15.95
N GLY A 99 1.73 -39.51 15.79
CA GLY A 99 3.15 -39.76 16.00
C GLY A 99 3.45 -40.24 17.42
N THR A 100 2.89 -39.55 18.41
CA THR A 100 3.05 -39.94 19.82
C THR A 100 2.43 -41.33 20.11
N ALA A 101 1.20 -41.59 19.65
CA ALA A 101 0.55 -42.87 19.86
C ALA A 101 1.27 -44.04 19.20
N LEU A 102 1.88 -43.84 18.03
CA LEU A 102 2.68 -44.84 17.34
C LEU A 102 4.00 -45.09 18.07
N SER A 103 4.68 -44.08 18.58
CA SER A 103 5.90 -44.23 19.38
C SER A 103 5.65 -44.92 20.70
N GLU A 104 4.52 -44.63 21.40
CA GLU A 104 4.12 -45.32 22.60
C GLU A 104 3.81 -46.78 22.35
N LEU A 105 3.14 -47.10 21.24
CA LEU A 105 2.90 -48.48 20.81
C LEU A 105 4.18 -49.23 20.54
N GLU A 106 5.18 -48.60 19.92
CA GLU A 106 6.47 -49.22 19.63
C GLU A 106 7.28 -49.48 20.90
N HIS A 107 7.24 -48.56 21.87
CA HIS A 107 7.88 -48.71 23.18
C HIS A 107 7.14 -49.69 24.11
N ALA A 108 5.83 -49.90 23.92
CA ALA A 108 5.06 -50.87 24.69
C ALA A 108 5.18 -52.31 24.17
N LYS A 109 5.74 -52.54 22.99
CA LYS A 109 5.97 -53.88 22.45
C LYS A 109 6.96 -54.67 23.34
N ILE A 110 6.53 -55.86 23.74
CA ILE A 110 7.34 -56.74 24.59
C ILE A 110 8.43 -57.40 23.76
N PRO A 111 9.73 -57.24 24.10
CA PRO A 111 10.81 -57.92 23.38
C PRO A 111 10.65 -59.43 23.46
N PRO A 112 11.01 -60.20 22.40
CA PRO A 112 10.95 -61.65 22.42
C PRO A 112 11.86 -62.20 23.52
N GLY A 113 11.28 -63.04 24.42
CA GLY A 113 11.99 -63.66 25.55
C GLY A 113 11.79 -63.00 26.92
N VAL A 114 11.02 -61.93 27.02
CA VAL A 114 10.64 -61.26 28.30
C VAL A 114 9.27 -61.73 28.75
N THR A 115 9.16 -62.19 30.02
CA THR A 115 7.86 -62.53 30.64
C THR A 115 6.99 -61.28 30.86
N ALA A 116 5.85 -61.23 30.23
CA ALA A 116 4.93 -60.11 30.30
C ALA A 116 4.38 -59.92 31.70
N THR A 117 4.71 -58.86 32.41
CA THR A 117 4.08 -58.45 33.66
C THR A 117 2.69 -57.87 33.41
N PRO A 118 1.74 -57.98 34.36
CA PRO A 118 0.38 -57.43 34.20
C PRO A 118 0.38 -55.94 33.84
N GLN A 119 1.33 -55.16 34.36
CA GLN A 119 1.52 -53.74 34.03
C GLN A 119 1.95 -53.49 32.61
N LEU A 120 2.79 -54.37 32.05
CA LEU A 120 3.27 -54.29 30.69
C LEU A 120 2.18 -54.63 29.67
N GLN A 121 1.32 -55.61 30.02
CA GLN A 121 0.16 -55.98 29.22
C GLN A 121 -0.90 -54.87 29.21
N GLU A 122 -1.13 -54.19 30.34
CA GLU A 122 -2.06 -53.06 30.40
C GLU A 122 -1.56 -51.85 29.56
N ARG A 123 -0.25 -51.56 29.58
CA ARG A 123 0.36 -50.55 28.77
C ARG A 123 0.22 -50.86 27.27
N LEU A 124 0.46 -52.06 26.87
CA LEU A 124 0.32 -52.51 25.49
C LEU A 124 -1.14 -52.38 25.02
N ALA A 125 -2.07 -52.86 25.78
CA ALA A 125 -3.49 -52.77 25.47
C ALA A 125 -3.98 -51.31 25.35
N LYS A 126 -3.49 -50.40 26.19
CA LYS A 126 -3.77 -48.95 26.08
C LYS A 126 -3.19 -48.33 24.81
N ALA A 127 -1.95 -48.67 24.47
CA ALA A 127 -1.32 -48.15 23.26
C ALA A 127 -1.96 -48.72 21.99
N GLU A 128 -2.33 -50.01 21.99
CA GLU A 128 -3.05 -50.66 20.88
C GLU A 128 -4.45 -50.04 20.65
N ALA A 129 -5.14 -49.56 21.70
CA ALA A 129 -6.42 -48.88 21.58
C ALA A 129 -6.25 -47.42 21.16
N ALA A 130 -5.19 -46.74 21.61
CA ALA A 130 -4.95 -45.32 21.33
C ALA A 130 -4.51 -45.06 19.87
N ALA A 131 -3.68 -45.91 19.29
CA ALA A 131 -3.14 -45.72 17.96
C ALA A 131 -4.22 -45.69 16.84
N PRO A 132 -5.19 -46.61 16.76
CA PRO A 132 -6.23 -46.55 15.74
C PRO A 132 -7.16 -45.35 15.96
N LYS A 133 -7.45 -44.97 17.21
CA LYS A 133 -8.26 -43.79 17.51
C LYS A 133 -7.60 -42.51 17.03
N ALA A 134 -6.32 -42.33 17.31
CA ALA A 134 -5.56 -41.17 16.85
C ALA A 134 -5.54 -41.09 15.32
N LYS A 135 -5.43 -42.22 14.59
CA LYS A 135 -5.54 -42.27 13.15
C LYS A 135 -6.90 -41.83 12.63
N LEU A 136 -7.97 -42.32 13.22
CA LEU A 136 -9.34 -41.93 12.86
C LEU A 136 -9.58 -40.43 13.08
N ASP A 137 -9.11 -39.88 14.19
CA ASP A 137 -9.22 -38.46 14.50
C ASP A 137 -8.44 -37.63 13.48
N PHE A 138 -7.25 -38.08 13.05
CA PHE A 138 -6.47 -37.42 12.01
C PHE A 138 -7.16 -37.47 10.63
N GLU A 139 -7.69 -38.65 10.25
CA GLU A 139 -8.43 -38.78 8.97
C GLU A 139 -9.70 -37.91 8.97
N ALA A 140 -10.42 -37.84 10.09
CA ALA A 140 -11.57 -36.95 10.24
C ALA A 140 -11.21 -35.47 10.11
N ALA A 141 -10.13 -35.04 10.79
CA ALA A 141 -9.63 -33.66 10.69
C ALA A 141 -9.16 -33.33 9.24
N GLN A 142 -8.51 -34.26 8.58
CA GLN A 142 -8.07 -34.10 7.18
C GLN A 142 -9.27 -34.02 6.21
N ALA A 143 -10.30 -34.84 6.42
CA ALA A 143 -11.51 -34.81 5.62
C ALA A 143 -12.27 -33.49 5.80
N ASP A 144 -12.35 -32.98 7.03
CA ASP A 144 -12.99 -31.69 7.31
C ASP A 144 -12.25 -30.53 6.67
N LEU A 145 -10.93 -30.49 6.81
CA LEU A 145 -10.08 -29.50 6.12
C LEU A 145 -10.31 -29.52 4.60
N THR A 146 -10.39 -30.72 4.01
CA THR A 146 -10.62 -30.88 2.56
C THR A 146 -11.98 -30.33 2.12
N ARG A 147 -13.04 -30.49 2.94
CA ARG A 147 -14.37 -29.92 2.67
C ARG A 147 -14.31 -28.38 2.67
N TRP A 148 -13.65 -27.77 3.67
CA TRP A 148 -13.53 -26.32 3.75
C TRP A 148 -12.73 -25.74 2.58
N TYR A 149 -11.68 -26.42 2.11
CA TYR A 149 -11.01 -26.06 0.86
C TYR A 149 -11.96 -26.15 -0.36
N GLY A 150 -12.84 -27.13 -0.37
CA GLY A 150 -13.88 -27.23 -1.40
C GLY A 150 -14.80 -26.00 -1.42
N TYR A 151 -15.30 -25.59 -0.25
CA TYR A 151 -16.17 -24.40 -0.14
C TYR A 151 -15.45 -23.13 -0.55
N SER A 152 -14.24 -22.89 -0.04
CA SER A 152 -13.43 -21.73 -0.41
C SER A 152 -13.15 -21.68 -1.91
N ARG A 153 -12.86 -22.83 -2.54
CA ARG A 153 -12.65 -22.92 -3.99
C ARG A 153 -13.89 -22.50 -4.78
N TRP A 154 -15.05 -22.98 -4.42
CA TRP A 154 -16.29 -22.63 -5.12
C TRP A 154 -16.65 -21.16 -4.95
N LEU A 155 -16.47 -20.60 -3.77
CA LEU A 155 -16.65 -19.16 -3.54
C LEU A 155 -15.67 -18.31 -4.38
N ALA A 156 -14.41 -18.72 -4.46
CA ALA A 156 -13.40 -18.06 -5.28
C ALA A 156 -13.74 -18.15 -6.79
N ILE A 157 -14.21 -19.29 -7.25
CA ILE A 157 -14.67 -19.46 -8.64
C ILE A 157 -15.87 -18.55 -8.92
N LEU A 158 -16.87 -18.52 -8.02
CA LEU A 158 -18.02 -17.64 -8.14
C LEU A 158 -17.60 -16.17 -8.24
N MET A 159 -16.71 -15.72 -7.35
CA MET A 159 -16.15 -14.37 -7.39
C MET A 159 -15.44 -14.09 -8.73
N ALA A 160 -14.62 -15.02 -9.19
CA ALA A 160 -13.90 -14.88 -10.46
C ALA A 160 -14.88 -14.78 -11.65
N VAL A 161 -15.91 -15.61 -11.69
CA VAL A 161 -16.95 -15.57 -12.74
C VAL A 161 -17.69 -14.21 -12.73
N MET A 162 -18.06 -13.73 -11.54
CA MET A 162 -18.69 -12.41 -11.39
C MET A 162 -17.77 -11.28 -11.88
N LEU A 163 -16.48 -11.32 -11.52
CA LEU A 163 -15.51 -10.32 -11.95
C LEU A 163 -15.28 -10.35 -13.46
N VAL A 164 -15.15 -11.52 -14.06
CA VAL A 164 -15.01 -11.65 -15.52
C VAL A 164 -16.28 -11.16 -16.24
N GLY A 165 -17.46 -11.52 -15.73
CA GLY A 165 -18.72 -11.01 -16.25
C GLY A 165 -18.79 -9.48 -16.19
N ASP A 166 -18.36 -8.89 -15.08
CA ASP A 166 -18.34 -7.44 -14.90
C ASP A 166 -17.32 -6.76 -15.82
N ALA A 167 -16.16 -7.35 -16.04
CA ALA A 167 -15.18 -6.81 -16.99
C ALA A 167 -15.78 -6.65 -18.39
N LEU A 168 -16.57 -7.62 -18.82
CA LEU A 168 -17.25 -7.59 -20.13
C LEU A 168 -18.40 -6.56 -20.16
N LEU A 169 -19.08 -6.34 -19.02
CA LEU A 169 -20.21 -5.42 -18.93
C LEU A 169 -19.77 -3.95 -18.71
N LEU A 170 -18.57 -3.71 -18.22
CA LEU A 170 -18.05 -2.38 -17.87
C LEU A 170 -18.21 -1.33 -18.98
N PRO A 171 -17.88 -1.60 -20.27
CA PRO A 171 -18.06 -0.60 -21.32
C PRO A 171 -19.51 -0.16 -21.49
N GLY A 172 -20.45 -1.10 -21.38
CA GLY A 172 -21.89 -0.82 -21.44
C GLY A 172 -22.38 -0.01 -20.23
N LEU A 173 -21.90 -0.35 -19.03
CA LEU A 173 -22.25 0.35 -17.80
C LEU A 173 -21.71 1.79 -17.79
N VAL A 174 -20.47 2.01 -18.21
CA VAL A 174 -19.89 3.36 -18.35
C VAL A 174 -20.68 4.20 -19.34
N ARG A 175 -21.00 3.64 -20.53
CA ARG A 175 -21.83 4.34 -21.53
C ARG A 175 -23.20 4.71 -20.97
N LYS A 176 -23.87 3.78 -20.29
CA LYS A 176 -25.20 4.03 -19.69
C LYS A 176 -25.12 5.16 -18.64
N GLN A 177 -24.08 5.16 -17.80
CA GLN A 177 -23.91 6.18 -16.77
C GLN A 177 -23.56 7.55 -17.38
N SER A 178 -22.72 7.58 -18.42
CA SER A 178 -22.37 8.85 -19.11
C SER A 178 -23.61 9.51 -19.78
N ILE A 179 -24.51 8.70 -20.35
CA ILE A 179 -25.78 9.19 -20.91
C ILE A 179 -26.64 9.78 -19.78
N ARG A 180 -26.84 9.06 -18.68
CA ARG A 180 -27.63 9.54 -17.53
C ARG A 180 -27.08 10.84 -16.95
N GLU A 181 -25.77 10.96 -16.81
CA GLU A 181 -25.17 12.21 -16.31
C GLU A 181 -25.29 13.37 -17.30
N ALA A 182 -25.24 13.09 -18.61
CA ALA A 182 -25.50 14.09 -19.64
C ALA A 182 -26.95 14.59 -19.59
N GLU A 183 -27.93 13.69 -19.45
CA GLU A 183 -29.35 14.01 -19.28
C GLU A 183 -29.61 14.81 -18.00
N GLN A 184 -29.00 14.41 -16.88
CA GLN A 184 -29.13 15.14 -15.61
C GLN A 184 -28.55 16.55 -15.70
N ARG A 185 -27.43 16.75 -16.40
CA ARG A 185 -26.84 18.08 -16.63
C ARG A 185 -27.69 18.93 -17.58
N ALA A 186 -28.30 18.32 -18.58
CA ALA A 186 -29.19 19.03 -19.49
C ALA A 186 -30.48 19.52 -18.79
N ASN A 187 -30.95 18.76 -17.80
CA ASN A 187 -32.16 19.08 -17.03
C ASN A 187 -31.87 19.88 -15.73
N ALA A 188 -30.61 20.01 -15.33
CA ALA A 188 -30.23 20.86 -14.21
C ALA A 188 -30.30 22.32 -14.63
N ALA A 189 -31.10 23.14 -13.90
CA ALA A 189 -31.03 24.58 -14.02
C ALA A 189 -29.59 25.07 -13.83
N PRO A 190 -29.16 26.18 -14.47
CA PRO A 190 -27.79 26.67 -14.30
C PRO A 190 -27.54 26.86 -12.81
N GLU A 191 -26.65 26.04 -12.29
CA GLU A 191 -26.21 26.04 -10.91
C GLU A 191 -25.55 27.41 -10.68
N MET A 192 -26.25 28.32 -10.01
CA MET A 192 -25.62 29.50 -9.46
C MET A 192 -24.55 28.94 -8.49
N VAL A 193 -23.29 29.01 -8.91
CA VAL A 193 -22.15 28.77 -8.02
C VAL A 193 -22.35 29.68 -6.83
N ALA A 194 -22.75 29.08 -5.71
CA ALA A 194 -22.99 29.84 -4.50
C ALA A 194 -21.71 30.60 -4.15
N PRO A 195 -21.75 31.93 -4.00
CA PRO A 195 -20.57 32.74 -3.67
C PRO A 195 -20.00 32.42 -2.29
N GLU A 196 -20.64 31.54 -1.56
CA GLU A 196 -20.29 31.13 -0.19
C GLU A 196 -19.05 30.27 -0.04
N VAL A 197 -18.63 29.54 -1.10
CA VAL A 197 -17.37 28.79 -1.08
C VAL A 197 -16.14 29.69 -1.28
N ALA A 198 -16.35 30.90 -1.82
CA ALA A 198 -15.29 31.91 -1.93
C ALA A 198 -15.09 32.74 -0.64
N ALA A 199 -15.97 32.61 0.34
CA ALA A 199 -15.96 33.42 1.57
C ALA A 199 -15.40 32.67 2.79
N ILE A 200 -15.10 31.39 2.71
CA ILE A 200 -14.17 30.78 3.64
C ILE A 200 -12.81 31.32 3.24
N GLY A 201 -12.41 32.41 3.89
CA GLY A 201 -11.11 33.02 3.70
C GLY A 201 -10.09 31.92 3.81
N THR A 202 -9.56 31.53 2.66
CA THR A 202 -8.51 30.54 2.57
C THR A 202 -7.40 31.06 3.47
N LEU A 203 -7.03 30.25 4.45
CA LEU A 203 -5.82 30.42 5.26
C LEU A 203 -4.58 30.23 4.36
N GLU A 204 -4.69 30.68 3.09
CA GLU A 204 -3.62 30.58 2.11
C GLU A 204 -2.44 31.39 2.60
N ASP A 205 -1.32 30.71 2.66
CA ASP A 205 -0.04 31.36 2.93
C ASP A 205 0.18 32.47 1.88
N PRO A 206 0.36 33.74 2.31
CA PRO A 206 0.56 34.86 1.40
C PRO A 206 1.75 34.67 0.46
N THR A 207 2.73 33.81 0.84
CA THR A 207 3.88 33.49 0.02
C THR A 207 3.50 32.75 -1.27
N LEU A 208 2.35 32.07 -1.33
CA LEU A 208 1.87 31.39 -2.53
C LEU A 208 1.57 32.33 -3.70
N ARG A 209 1.31 33.62 -3.41
CA ARG A 209 1.01 34.64 -4.43
C ARG A 209 2.23 35.35 -4.98
N ILE A 210 3.43 35.09 -4.43
CA ILE A 210 4.65 35.75 -4.86
C ILE A 210 5.40 34.84 -5.81
N HIS A 211 5.61 35.33 -7.04
CA HIS A 211 6.30 34.61 -8.08
C HIS A 211 7.59 35.35 -8.49
N THR A 212 8.70 34.66 -8.42
CA THR A 212 9.98 35.10 -9.02
C THR A 212 10.55 33.95 -9.84
N ARG A 213 11.33 34.25 -10.88
CA ARG A 213 11.90 33.20 -11.74
C ARG A 213 12.67 32.12 -10.96
N PHE A 214 13.34 32.54 -9.87
CA PHE A 214 14.13 31.63 -9.04
C PHE A 214 13.23 30.77 -8.15
N THR A 215 12.27 31.37 -7.45
CA THR A 215 11.34 30.62 -6.60
C THR A 215 10.46 29.68 -7.41
N ASP A 216 10.00 30.11 -8.59
CA ASP A 216 9.19 29.30 -9.49
C ASP A 216 9.97 28.09 -10.04
N ALA A 217 11.27 28.23 -10.30
CA ALA A 217 12.12 27.12 -10.71
C ALA A 217 12.25 26.06 -9.58
N ILE A 218 12.48 26.50 -8.34
CA ILE A 218 12.54 25.60 -7.18
C ILE A 218 11.21 24.88 -6.98
N GLU A 219 10.11 25.62 -7.01
CA GLU A 219 8.76 25.07 -6.85
C GLU A 219 8.43 24.07 -7.96
N TRP A 220 8.81 24.38 -9.20
CA TRP A 220 8.65 23.45 -10.30
C TRP A 220 9.38 22.12 -10.06
N VAL A 221 10.62 22.16 -9.57
CA VAL A 221 11.38 20.94 -9.23
C VAL A 221 10.66 20.15 -8.14
N ASN A 222 10.23 20.81 -7.06
CA ASN A 222 9.55 20.15 -5.95
C ASN A 222 8.19 19.57 -6.34
N ILE A 223 7.41 20.28 -7.15
CA ILE A 223 6.13 19.79 -7.70
C ILE A 223 6.39 18.55 -8.55
N ARG A 224 7.38 18.56 -9.44
CA ARG A 224 7.68 17.41 -10.28
C ARG A 224 8.20 16.21 -9.49
N ALA A 225 9.03 16.44 -8.48
CA ALA A 225 9.50 15.39 -7.58
C ALA A 225 8.34 14.78 -6.80
N GLY A 226 7.43 15.61 -6.25
CA GLY A 226 6.24 15.15 -5.54
C GLY A 226 5.28 14.37 -6.44
N GLU A 227 4.97 14.90 -7.64
CA GLU A 227 4.16 14.19 -8.65
C GLU A 227 4.77 12.83 -9.01
N TYR A 228 6.08 12.78 -9.22
CA TYR A 228 6.79 11.56 -9.58
C TYR A 228 6.63 10.47 -8.52
N VAL A 229 6.92 10.78 -7.25
CA VAL A 229 6.81 9.79 -6.17
C VAL A 229 5.37 9.45 -5.80
N ALA A 230 4.41 10.32 -6.10
CA ALA A 230 2.98 10.04 -5.85
C ALA A 230 2.49 8.81 -6.65
N TYR A 231 3.05 8.57 -7.85
CA TYR A 231 2.70 7.37 -8.64
C TYR A 231 3.20 6.06 -8.02
N TRP A 232 4.16 6.11 -7.09
CA TRP A 232 4.57 4.91 -6.34
C TRP A 232 3.43 4.35 -5.49
N ALA A 233 2.52 5.19 -5.02
CA ALA A 233 1.32 4.73 -4.32
C ALA A 233 0.46 3.79 -5.19
N VAL A 234 0.42 4.00 -6.51
CA VAL A 234 -0.28 3.10 -7.43
C VAL A 234 0.42 1.74 -7.50
N ILE A 235 1.76 1.73 -7.56
CA ILE A 235 2.55 0.48 -7.52
C ILE A 235 2.25 -0.30 -6.24
N SER A 236 2.18 0.38 -5.10
CA SER A 236 1.91 -0.28 -3.82
C SER A 236 0.52 -0.89 -3.75
N VAL A 237 -0.50 -0.24 -4.31
CA VAL A 237 -1.85 -0.81 -4.36
C VAL A 237 -1.84 -2.13 -5.11
N PHE A 238 -1.23 -2.19 -6.30
CA PHE A 238 -1.14 -3.43 -7.06
C PHE A 238 -0.25 -4.48 -6.38
N GLY A 239 0.86 -4.05 -5.79
CA GLY A 239 1.76 -4.93 -5.05
C GLY A 239 1.07 -5.60 -3.87
N TYR A 240 0.48 -4.83 -2.95
CA TYR A 240 -0.22 -5.41 -1.81
C TYR A 240 -1.43 -6.24 -2.22
N TYR A 241 -2.12 -5.88 -3.30
CA TYR A 241 -3.19 -6.68 -3.86
C TYR A 241 -2.71 -8.07 -4.31
N TYR A 242 -1.56 -8.09 -5.01
CA TYR A 242 -0.91 -9.34 -5.39
C TYR A 242 -0.53 -10.18 -4.16
N GLU A 243 0.05 -9.57 -3.12
CA GLU A 243 0.42 -10.26 -1.89
C GLU A 243 -0.78 -10.89 -1.18
N VAL A 244 -1.90 -10.14 -1.09
CA VAL A 244 -3.14 -10.66 -0.48
C VAL A 244 -3.62 -11.89 -1.23
N ILE A 245 -3.66 -11.85 -2.55
CA ILE A 245 -4.06 -12.99 -3.39
C ILE A 245 -3.06 -14.15 -3.21
N ALA A 246 -1.77 -13.90 -3.33
CA ALA A 246 -0.73 -14.92 -3.17
C ALA A 246 -0.80 -15.60 -1.81
N ARG A 247 -0.96 -14.81 -0.75
CA ARG A 247 -1.01 -15.30 0.63
C ARG A 247 -2.28 -16.08 0.94
N PHE A 248 -3.44 -15.53 0.60
CA PHE A 248 -4.72 -16.09 1.05
C PHE A 248 -5.33 -17.08 0.05
N ALA A 249 -5.21 -16.85 -1.26
CA ALA A 249 -5.75 -17.76 -2.27
C ALA A 249 -4.81 -18.91 -2.60
N PHE A 250 -3.50 -18.63 -2.68
CA PHE A 250 -2.48 -19.62 -3.08
C PHE A 250 -1.65 -20.17 -1.91
N ASN A 251 -1.80 -19.58 -0.71
CA ASN A 251 -0.97 -19.92 0.47
C ASN A 251 0.54 -19.86 0.16
N SER A 252 0.93 -18.92 -0.66
CA SER A 252 2.30 -18.70 -1.12
C SER A 252 2.69 -17.22 -0.91
N PRO A 253 2.87 -16.80 0.38
CA PRO A 253 3.29 -15.44 0.67
C PRO A 253 4.63 -15.14 0.05
N THR A 254 4.82 -13.89 -0.42
CA THR A 254 6.11 -13.47 -0.96
C THR A 254 7.06 -13.05 0.16
N ASN A 255 8.37 -13.26 -0.02
CA ASN A 255 9.40 -12.82 0.91
C ASN A 255 9.98 -11.43 0.57
N TRP A 256 9.61 -10.85 -0.58
CA TRP A 256 10.18 -9.61 -1.11
C TRP A 256 9.18 -8.44 -1.13
N LEU A 257 7.87 -8.69 -1.23
CA LEU A 257 6.92 -7.62 -1.52
C LEU A 257 6.76 -6.65 -0.35
N HIS A 258 6.61 -7.17 0.87
CA HIS A 258 6.46 -6.31 2.04
C HIS A 258 7.66 -5.38 2.22
N GLU A 259 8.86 -5.92 2.06
CA GLU A 259 10.09 -5.13 2.14
C GLU A 259 10.17 -4.11 1.01
N SER A 260 9.90 -4.51 -0.24
CA SER A 260 9.94 -3.60 -1.39
C SER A 260 8.99 -2.40 -1.22
N MET A 261 7.78 -2.63 -0.69
CA MET A 261 6.82 -1.56 -0.41
C MET A 261 7.27 -0.68 0.76
N PHE A 262 7.81 -1.27 1.82
CA PHE A 262 8.33 -0.52 2.96
C PHE A 262 9.45 0.44 2.55
N LEU A 263 10.42 -0.04 1.77
CA LEU A 263 11.51 0.78 1.24
C LEU A 263 11.01 1.88 0.30
N MET A 264 10.07 1.54 -0.59
CA MET A 264 9.45 2.50 -1.50
C MET A 264 8.74 3.63 -0.75
N TYR A 265 7.93 3.31 0.27
CA TYR A 265 7.27 4.32 1.08
C TYR A 265 8.25 5.19 1.86
N GLY A 266 9.32 4.60 2.42
CA GLY A 266 10.38 5.36 3.08
C GLY A 266 10.98 6.42 2.14
N MET A 267 11.31 6.06 0.92
CA MET A 267 11.80 6.99 -0.12
C MET A 267 10.73 8.02 -0.51
N GLN A 268 9.49 7.59 -0.67
CA GLN A 268 8.37 8.47 -1.03
C GLN A 268 8.17 9.58 0.01
N TYR A 269 8.16 9.25 1.29
CA TYR A 269 8.00 10.24 2.37
C TYR A 269 9.14 11.26 2.40
N MET A 270 10.38 10.82 2.17
CA MET A 270 11.52 11.72 2.16
C MET A 270 11.42 12.75 1.02
N VAL A 271 11.06 12.31 -0.18
CA VAL A 271 10.97 13.19 -1.35
C VAL A 271 9.71 14.06 -1.33
N ALA A 272 8.57 13.50 -0.89
CA ALA A 272 7.30 14.23 -0.86
C ALA A 272 7.26 15.38 0.17
N GLY A 273 8.15 15.37 1.18
CA GLY A 273 8.20 16.39 2.22
C GLY A 273 8.36 17.81 1.68
N ALA A 274 9.19 18.01 0.66
CA ALA A 274 9.40 19.31 0.03
C ALA A 274 8.16 19.79 -0.74
N TYR A 275 7.46 18.90 -1.42
CA TYR A 275 6.18 19.19 -2.08
C TYR A 275 5.10 19.56 -1.07
N ALA A 276 4.99 18.81 0.03
CA ALA A 276 4.06 19.12 1.11
C ALA A 276 4.34 20.48 1.74
N TYR A 277 5.61 20.86 1.89
CA TYR A 277 6.00 22.18 2.38
C TYR A 277 5.67 23.29 1.37
N GLN A 278 5.86 23.04 0.08
CA GLN A 278 5.53 23.98 -0.99
C GLN A 278 4.02 24.25 -1.06
N SER A 279 3.18 23.22 -0.91
CA SER A 279 1.72 23.31 -1.00
C SER A 279 1.04 23.67 0.33
N ASP A 280 1.80 24.12 1.32
CA ASP A 280 1.33 24.51 2.66
C ASP A 280 0.54 23.39 3.41
N GLN A 281 0.89 22.12 3.10
CA GLN A 281 0.28 20.95 3.71
C GLN A 281 0.96 20.52 5.03
N HIS A 282 2.00 21.22 5.47
CA HIS A 282 2.61 20.98 6.77
C HIS A 282 1.70 21.47 7.89
N VAL A 283 1.48 20.60 8.87
CA VAL A 283 0.65 20.93 10.04
C VAL A 283 1.33 22.07 10.82
N ARG A 284 0.61 23.16 11.03
CA ARG A 284 1.02 24.31 11.84
C ARG A 284 0.10 24.46 13.05
N VAL A 285 0.61 25.08 14.10
CA VAL A 285 -0.21 25.52 15.23
C VAL A 285 -0.74 26.90 14.89
N ASP A 286 -1.89 26.97 14.23
CA ASP A 286 -2.41 28.19 13.64
C ASP A 286 -3.13 29.16 14.62
N VAL A 287 -3.35 28.72 15.85
CA VAL A 287 -4.16 29.47 16.85
C VAL A 287 -3.74 30.94 17.01
N PHE A 288 -2.43 31.19 16.96
CA PHE A 288 -1.88 32.56 17.05
C PHE A 288 -1.60 33.15 15.67
N TYR A 289 -1.14 32.32 14.74
CA TYR A 289 -0.72 32.75 13.41
C TYR A 289 -1.86 33.38 12.58
N VAL A 290 -3.08 32.86 12.71
CA VAL A 290 -4.28 33.38 12.02
C VAL A 290 -4.55 34.86 12.39
N LYS A 291 -4.22 35.28 13.62
CA LYS A 291 -4.45 36.64 14.11
C LYS A 291 -3.42 37.67 13.62
N PHE A 292 -2.31 37.21 13.04
CA PHE A 292 -1.25 38.09 12.58
C PHE A 292 -1.62 38.78 11.26
N SER A 293 -1.18 40.04 11.11
CA SER A 293 -1.19 40.71 9.82
C SER A 293 -0.22 40.04 8.84
N MET A 294 -0.33 40.32 7.54
CA MET A 294 0.56 39.77 6.50
C MET A 294 2.05 39.96 6.86
N ARG A 295 2.42 41.15 7.33
CA ARG A 295 3.79 41.44 7.79
C ARG A 295 4.14 40.65 9.06
N GLY A 296 3.19 40.53 9.98
CA GLY A 296 3.39 39.74 11.20
C GLY A 296 3.62 38.27 10.92
N LYS A 297 2.92 37.69 9.94
CA LYS A 297 3.13 36.32 9.45
C LYS A 297 4.53 36.15 8.85
N ALA A 298 4.93 37.04 7.96
CA ALA A 298 6.26 37.00 7.35
C ALA A 298 7.41 37.12 8.38
N ILE A 299 7.25 37.96 9.43
CA ILE A 299 8.23 38.07 10.51
C ILE A 299 8.30 36.75 11.31
N ALA A 300 7.14 36.19 11.66
CA ALA A 300 7.09 34.90 12.37
C ALA A 300 7.73 33.78 11.55
N ASP A 301 7.45 33.72 10.25
CA ASP A 301 8.01 32.72 9.34
C ASP A 301 9.54 32.87 9.18
N ILE A 302 10.05 34.09 9.12
CA ILE A 302 11.52 34.34 9.09
C ILE A 302 12.18 33.91 10.41
N ILE A 303 11.57 34.19 11.56
CA ILE A 303 12.12 33.76 12.86
C ILE A 303 12.13 32.22 12.95
N THR A 304 11.03 31.58 12.58
CA THR A 304 10.93 30.12 12.63
C THR A 304 11.78 29.43 11.58
N SER A 305 12.08 30.09 10.45
CA SER A 305 12.96 29.55 9.40
C SER A 305 14.39 29.27 9.90
N VAL A 306 14.87 29.98 10.93
CA VAL A 306 16.19 29.71 11.53
C VAL A 306 16.23 28.28 12.09
N PHE A 307 15.22 27.87 12.85
CA PHE A 307 15.13 26.51 13.39
C PHE A 307 14.94 25.48 12.28
N PHE A 308 14.14 25.82 11.28
CA PHE A 308 13.96 24.99 10.09
C PHE A 308 15.31 24.72 9.38
N PHE A 309 16.12 25.77 9.12
CA PHE A 309 17.40 25.59 8.45
C PHE A 309 18.41 24.80 9.30
N ILE A 310 18.45 25.02 10.62
CA ILE A 310 19.26 24.20 11.52
C ILE A 310 18.90 22.73 11.39
N PHE A 311 17.61 22.40 11.46
CA PHE A 311 17.11 21.03 11.31
C PHE A 311 17.46 20.44 9.95
N VAL A 312 17.13 21.13 8.85
CA VAL A 312 17.30 20.61 7.49
C VAL A 312 18.77 20.46 7.12
N LEU A 313 19.62 21.40 7.51
CA LEU A 313 21.08 21.31 7.29
C LEU A 313 21.67 20.16 8.09
N THR A 314 21.31 20.00 9.36
CA THR A 314 21.74 18.85 10.15
C THR A 314 21.31 17.55 9.51
N MET A 315 20.05 17.46 9.07
CA MET A 315 19.52 16.29 8.36
C MET A 315 20.30 16.03 7.07
N LEU A 316 20.60 17.05 6.27
CA LEU A 316 21.35 16.92 5.03
C LEU A 316 22.75 16.35 5.27
N PHE A 317 23.51 16.92 6.22
CA PHE A 317 24.88 16.48 6.50
C PHE A 317 24.92 15.08 7.14
N THR A 318 24.06 14.80 8.08
CA THR A 318 24.03 13.49 8.75
C THR A 318 23.55 12.39 7.81
N SER A 319 22.49 12.64 7.03
CA SER A 319 21.98 11.67 6.06
C SER A 319 22.92 11.44 4.88
N TRP A 320 23.68 12.45 4.45
CA TRP A 320 24.73 12.28 3.45
C TRP A 320 25.78 11.27 3.88
N ARG A 321 26.31 11.43 5.09
CA ARG A 321 27.28 10.47 5.67
C ARG A 321 26.67 9.07 5.75
N PHE A 322 25.49 8.97 6.31
CA PHE A 322 24.77 7.70 6.43
C PHE A 322 24.52 7.00 5.08
N ALA A 323 24.21 7.76 4.03
CA ALA A 323 24.05 7.23 2.69
C ALA A 323 25.39 6.77 2.09
N MET A 324 26.46 7.56 2.26
CA MET A 324 27.78 7.22 1.74
C MET A 324 28.38 6.00 2.41
N ASP A 325 28.15 5.81 3.71
CA ASP A 325 28.60 4.62 4.44
C ASP A 325 27.96 3.33 3.87
N SER A 326 26.74 3.43 3.29
CA SER A 326 26.08 2.26 2.70
C SER A 326 26.52 1.94 1.27
N VAL A 327 27.14 2.87 0.57
CA VAL A 327 27.65 2.68 -0.80
C VAL A 327 28.91 1.82 -0.85
N ASN A 328 29.58 1.66 0.23
CA ASN A 328 30.86 1.01 0.50
C ASN A 328 31.76 0.73 -0.73
N PRO A 329 32.96 1.34 -0.81
CA PRO A 329 33.89 1.16 -1.93
C PRO A 329 34.45 -0.28 -2.09
N GLY A 330 34.21 -1.18 -1.15
CA GLY A 330 34.69 -2.58 -1.19
C GLY A 330 33.86 -3.55 -2.07
N GLY A 331 32.90 -3.06 -2.84
CA GLY A 331 32.22 -3.81 -3.92
C GLY A 331 30.92 -4.52 -3.54
N VAL A 332 30.63 -4.76 -2.26
CA VAL A 332 29.33 -5.27 -1.80
C VAL A 332 28.73 -4.23 -0.87
N GLY A 333 27.91 -3.35 -1.42
CA GLY A 333 27.17 -2.35 -0.61
C GLY A 333 26.31 -3.01 0.45
N GLU A 334 25.81 -2.22 1.41
CA GLU A 334 24.88 -2.70 2.43
C GLU A 334 23.63 -3.28 1.78
N VAL A 335 23.35 -4.54 2.13
CA VAL A 335 22.20 -5.31 1.63
C VAL A 335 21.23 -5.64 2.77
N SER A 336 19.99 -5.88 2.41
CA SER A 336 18.96 -6.34 3.35
C SER A 336 19.36 -7.67 4.01
N PHE A 337 18.95 -7.85 5.26
CA PHE A 337 19.08 -9.11 6.00
C PHE A 337 18.01 -10.15 5.63
N THR A 338 17.04 -9.78 4.79
CA THR A 338 16.00 -10.70 4.32
C THR A 338 16.54 -11.57 3.19
N GLU A 339 15.80 -12.64 2.86
CA GLU A 339 16.11 -13.51 1.73
C GLU A 339 16.15 -12.78 0.37
N TRP A 340 15.47 -11.62 0.28
CA TRP A 340 15.48 -10.82 -0.95
C TRP A 340 16.82 -10.11 -1.18
N GLY A 341 17.55 -9.73 -0.12
CA GLY A 341 18.91 -9.19 -0.21
C GLY A 341 19.07 -7.92 -1.04
N VAL A 342 18.06 -7.04 -1.04
CA VAL A 342 18.07 -5.79 -1.82
C VAL A 342 19.09 -4.79 -1.25
N GLN A 343 19.73 -4.02 -2.13
CA GLN A 343 20.69 -2.98 -1.77
C GLN A 343 20.00 -1.79 -1.11
N TYR A 344 20.53 -1.29 0.03
CA TYR A 344 19.97 -0.17 0.78
C TYR A 344 20.48 1.21 0.35
N TRP A 345 21.61 1.29 -0.37
CA TRP A 345 22.20 2.58 -0.73
C TRP A 345 21.24 3.48 -1.56
N PRO A 346 20.37 2.99 -2.48
CA PRO A 346 19.45 3.87 -3.20
C PRO A 346 18.41 4.48 -2.27
N VAL A 347 17.94 3.70 -1.29
CA VAL A 347 16.96 4.14 -0.30
C VAL A 347 17.56 5.21 0.61
N LYS A 348 18.78 4.98 1.09
CA LYS A 348 19.48 5.92 1.97
C LYS A 348 19.84 7.22 1.26
N LEU A 349 20.13 7.18 -0.05
CA LEU A 349 20.34 8.39 -0.85
C LEU A 349 19.10 9.27 -0.97
N MET A 350 17.90 8.73 -0.85
CA MET A 350 16.69 9.55 -0.87
C MET A 350 16.56 10.47 0.35
N MET A 351 17.23 10.16 1.47
CA MET A 351 17.25 11.04 2.64
C MET A 351 17.97 12.38 2.35
N PRO A 352 19.24 12.40 1.90
CA PRO A 352 19.89 13.67 1.55
C PRO A 352 19.26 14.36 0.34
N ILE A 353 18.70 13.61 -0.62
CA ILE A 353 17.96 14.20 -1.76
C ILE A 353 16.70 14.91 -1.24
N GLY A 354 15.90 14.26 -0.38
CA GLY A 354 14.72 14.89 0.24
C GLY A 354 15.08 16.10 1.09
N ALA A 355 16.17 16.02 1.88
CA ALA A 355 16.69 17.14 2.65
C ALA A 355 17.12 18.32 1.76
N ALA A 356 17.77 18.05 0.63
CA ALA A 356 18.16 19.09 -0.32
C ALA A 356 16.94 19.75 -0.98
N LEU A 357 15.94 18.97 -1.39
CA LEU A 357 14.69 19.50 -1.94
C LEU A 357 13.96 20.37 -0.89
N LEU A 358 13.89 19.92 0.35
CA LEU A 358 13.29 20.66 1.45
C LEU A 358 14.06 21.96 1.75
N LEU A 359 15.41 21.90 1.72
CA LEU A 359 16.28 23.08 1.87
C LEU A 359 15.99 24.13 0.79
N LEU A 360 15.94 23.71 -0.48
CA LEU A 360 15.62 24.58 -1.59
C LEU A 360 14.24 25.23 -1.41
N GLN A 361 13.23 24.46 -0.97
CA GLN A 361 11.90 25.00 -0.71
C GLN A 361 11.89 26.01 0.44
N GLY A 362 12.66 25.74 1.51
CA GLY A 362 12.84 26.71 2.61
C GLY A 362 13.45 28.01 2.15
N ILE A 363 14.46 27.96 1.28
CA ILE A 363 15.09 29.16 0.66
C ILE A 363 14.04 29.92 -0.18
N SER A 364 13.25 29.22 -1.00
CA SER A 364 12.18 29.82 -1.79
C SER A 364 11.19 30.57 -0.90
N LYS A 365 10.74 29.93 0.18
CA LYS A 365 9.80 30.53 1.13
C LYS A 365 10.39 31.75 1.84
N LEU A 366 11.63 31.64 2.34
CA LEU A 366 12.32 32.77 2.99
C LEU A 366 12.45 33.97 2.05
N ILE A 367 12.79 33.77 0.77
CA ILE A 367 12.86 34.87 -0.22
C ILE A 367 11.49 35.54 -0.37
N LYS A 368 10.42 34.76 -0.44
CA LYS A 368 9.07 35.29 -0.57
C LYS A 368 8.65 36.11 0.67
N ASP A 369 8.98 35.64 1.88
CA ASP A 369 8.71 36.36 3.13
C ASP A 369 9.48 37.70 3.18
N VAL A 370 10.74 37.72 2.77
CA VAL A 370 11.53 38.97 2.65
C VAL A 370 10.90 39.93 1.62
N VAL A 371 10.39 39.43 0.51
CA VAL A 371 9.67 40.26 -0.49
C VAL A 371 8.40 40.87 0.10
N ILE A 372 7.63 40.12 0.92
CA ILE A 372 6.46 40.66 1.63
C ILE A 372 6.85 41.83 2.54
N LEU A 373 7.93 41.67 3.30
CA LEU A 373 8.39 42.70 4.22
C LEU A 373 8.88 43.97 3.49
N THR A 374 9.61 43.82 2.38
CA THR A 374 10.25 44.93 1.67
C THR A 374 9.28 45.70 0.78
N ARG A 375 8.37 44.98 0.09
CA ARG A 375 7.42 45.63 -0.86
C ARG A 375 6.13 46.13 -0.24
N GLY A 376 5.80 45.71 0.97
CA GLY A 376 4.72 46.26 1.78
C GLY A 376 3.29 46.14 1.24
N ARG A 377 3.10 45.50 0.07
CA ARG A 377 1.83 45.23 -0.59
C ARG A 377 1.96 43.89 -1.34
N ALA A 378 1.22 42.91 -0.95
CA ALA A 378 0.85 41.80 -1.80
C ALA A 378 -0.66 41.95 -2.11
#